data_d3c8474c206054d928e0463103b2c9c5
#
_entry.id   d3c8474c206054d928e0463103b2c9c5
#
_cell.length_a   1.000
_cell.length_b   1.000
_cell.length_c   1.000
_cell.angle_alpha   90.00
_cell.angle_beta   90.00
_cell.angle_gamma   90.00
#
_symmetry.space_group_name_H-M   'P 1'
#
loop_
_entity.id
_entity.type
_entity.pdbx_description
1 polymer ?
#
loop_
_entity_poly.entity_id
_entity_poly.type
_entity_poly.pdbx_seq_one_letter_code
_entity_poly.pdbx_strand_id
1 'polypeptide(L)'
;QLAMAYDSSVTDMKLQFVEALHIILTNLNEVDHPDLTQLAQDIFVHNPLTHSALKTEQLLTQGYSLQEIASIRSLKVNTIEDHLIEIASTNKTMSLTPFISEEDIHRVLMISTKNKTKKLKIIRDSLPELSYFQIRLALALERSV
;
A
#
# COMPACT_ATOMS: atom_id res chain seq x y z
N GLN A 1 -26.16 10.39 -27.00
CA GLN A 1 -26.07 10.63 -28.45
C GLN A 1 -25.16 9.56 -29.12
N LEU A 2 -23.93 9.31 -28.66
CA LEU A 2 -23.03 8.32 -29.24
C LEU A 2 -23.60 6.89 -29.22
N ALA A 3 -24.21 6.42 -28.12
CA ALA A 3 -24.81 5.10 -28.03
C ALA A 3 -25.93 4.87 -29.08
N MET A 4 -26.70 5.91 -29.36
CA MET A 4 -27.73 5.88 -30.43
C MET A 4 -27.13 5.79 -31.83
N ALA A 5 -25.98 6.44 -32.07
CA ALA A 5 -25.30 6.41 -33.36
C ALA A 5 -24.69 5.05 -33.69
N TYR A 6 -24.36 4.23 -32.69
CA TYR A 6 -23.74 2.91 -32.84
C TYR A 6 -24.68 1.74 -32.48
N ASP A 7 -25.98 2.01 -32.31
CA ASP A 7 -27.00 0.99 -31.96
C ASP A 7 -26.61 0.09 -30.77
N SER A 8 -26.00 0.72 -29.77
CA SER A 8 -25.51 0.02 -28.57
C SER A 8 -26.05 0.69 -27.30
N SER A 9 -26.08 -0.07 -26.21
CA SER A 9 -26.50 0.49 -24.92
C SER A 9 -25.43 1.45 -24.37
N VAL A 10 -25.85 2.40 -23.51
CA VAL A 10 -24.92 3.31 -22.81
C VAL A 10 -23.89 2.54 -21.98
N THR A 11 -24.28 1.38 -21.43
CA THR A 11 -23.39 0.50 -20.67
C THR A 11 -22.34 -0.15 -21.55
N ASP A 12 -22.75 -0.66 -22.72
CA ASP A 12 -21.81 -1.27 -23.68
C ASP A 12 -20.80 -0.23 -24.20
N MET A 13 -21.25 0.99 -24.49
CA MET A 13 -20.38 2.09 -24.87
C MET A 13 -19.34 2.43 -23.79
N LYS A 14 -19.75 2.43 -22.52
CA LYS A 14 -18.83 2.67 -21.40
C LYS A 14 -17.80 1.55 -21.30
N LEU A 15 -18.22 0.30 -21.43
CA LEU A 15 -17.31 -0.85 -21.39
C LEU A 15 -16.31 -0.82 -22.53
N GLN A 16 -16.76 -0.57 -23.76
CA GLN A 16 -15.88 -0.44 -24.94
C GLN A 16 -14.88 0.73 -24.76
N PHE A 17 -15.31 1.86 -24.19
CA PHE A 17 -14.44 2.98 -23.90
C PHE A 17 -13.35 2.62 -22.88
N VAL A 18 -13.73 1.92 -21.78
CA VAL A 18 -12.77 1.45 -20.77
C VAL A 18 -11.79 0.44 -21.37
N GLU A 19 -12.28 -0.48 -22.21
CA GLU A 19 -11.44 -1.44 -22.91
C GLU A 19 -10.44 -0.77 -23.84
N ALA A 20 -10.90 0.19 -24.63
CA ALA A 20 -10.02 0.98 -25.51
C ALA A 20 -8.95 1.75 -24.74
N LEU A 21 -9.31 2.37 -23.60
CA LEU A 21 -8.35 3.04 -22.74
C LEU A 21 -7.33 2.04 -22.17
N HIS A 22 -7.78 0.86 -21.74
CA HIS A 22 -6.90 -0.17 -21.22
C HIS A 22 -5.90 -0.65 -22.30
N ILE A 23 -6.35 -0.88 -23.54
CA ILE A 23 -5.48 -1.24 -24.66
C ILE A 23 -4.46 -0.15 -24.95
N ILE A 24 -4.89 1.11 -24.95
CA ILE A 24 -3.98 2.24 -25.16
C ILE A 24 -2.92 2.26 -24.07
N LEU A 25 -3.32 2.21 -22.79
CA LEU A 25 -2.41 2.28 -21.65
C LEU A 25 -1.43 1.09 -21.61
N THR A 26 -1.88 -0.11 -21.94
CA THR A 26 -1.00 -1.30 -21.93
C THR A 26 0.01 -1.31 -23.08
N ASN A 27 -0.26 -0.61 -24.18
CA ASN A 27 0.65 -0.50 -25.33
C ASN A 27 1.47 0.79 -25.33
N LEU A 28 1.22 1.71 -24.40
CA LEU A 28 1.98 2.94 -24.29
C LEU A 28 3.38 2.64 -23.75
N ASN A 29 4.40 3.06 -24.48
CA ASN A 29 5.79 2.95 -24.02
C ASN A 29 6.55 4.25 -24.36
N GLU A 30 7.64 4.50 -23.62
CA GLU A 30 8.41 5.72 -23.68
C GLU A 30 9.19 5.86 -25.00
N VAL A 31 9.49 4.75 -25.67
CA VAL A 31 10.29 4.75 -26.90
C VAL A 31 9.45 5.19 -28.11
N ASP A 32 8.23 4.63 -28.24
CA ASP A 32 7.37 4.87 -29.41
C ASP A 32 6.47 6.10 -29.23
N HIS A 33 6.09 6.41 -27.98
CA HIS A 33 5.12 7.45 -27.65
C HIS A 33 5.54 8.30 -26.43
N PRO A 34 6.69 9.02 -26.49
CA PRO A 34 7.23 9.75 -25.34
C PRO A 34 6.26 10.83 -24.80
N ASP A 35 5.61 11.59 -25.68
CA ASP A 35 4.69 12.66 -25.27
C ASP A 35 3.44 12.11 -24.57
N LEU A 36 2.88 11.01 -25.11
CA LEU A 36 1.71 10.36 -24.53
C LEU A 36 2.07 9.66 -23.20
N THR A 37 3.24 9.06 -23.10
CA THR A 37 3.75 8.47 -21.86
C THR A 37 3.94 9.53 -20.79
N GLN A 38 4.44 10.70 -21.15
CA GLN A 38 4.58 11.82 -20.23
C GLN A 38 3.22 12.34 -19.75
N LEU A 39 2.22 12.47 -20.64
CA LEU A 39 0.86 12.86 -20.26
C LEU A 39 0.15 11.82 -19.38
N ALA A 40 0.48 10.55 -19.54
CA ALA A 40 -0.09 9.46 -18.78
C ALA A 40 0.79 9.06 -17.56
N GLN A 41 1.83 9.82 -17.24
CA GLN A 41 2.80 9.49 -16.20
C GLN A 41 2.15 9.32 -14.84
N ASP A 42 1.15 10.13 -14.50
CA ASP A 42 0.38 10.03 -13.25
C ASP A 42 -0.44 8.73 -13.18
N ILE A 43 -0.79 8.14 -14.32
CA ILE A 43 -1.52 6.86 -14.42
C ILE A 43 -0.55 5.69 -14.30
N PHE A 44 0.66 5.83 -14.85
CA PHE A 44 1.73 4.82 -14.82
C PHE A 44 2.58 4.87 -13.56
N VAL A 45 2.56 5.98 -12.80
CA VAL A 45 3.08 5.98 -11.45
C VAL A 45 2.20 5.04 -10.65
N HIS A 46 2.53 3.75 -10.72
CA HIS A 46 2.06 2.75 -9.76
C HIS A 46 2.57 3.21 -8.40
N ASN A 47 1.85 4.13 -7.78
CA ASN A 47 2.05 4.34 -6.37
C ASN A 47 1.48 3.07 -5.72
N PRO A 48 2.34 2.18 -5.23
CA PRO A 48 1.91 0.91 -4.67
C PRO A 48 1.07 1.10 -3.40
N LEU A 49 0.97 2.36 -2.93
CA LEU A 49 0.14 2.75 -1.79
C LEU A 49 -1.26 3.12 -2.24
N THR A 50 -2.25 2.67 -1.47
CA THR A 50 -3.61 3.18 -1.62
C THR A 50 -3.66 4.69 -1.36
N HIS A 51 -4.61 5.39 -1.98
CA HIS A 51 -4.82 6.83 -1.74
C HIS A 51 -5.02 7.15 -0.25
N SER A 52 -5.60 6.21 0.51
CA SER A 52 -5.78 6.35 1.95
C SER A 52 -4.45 6.24 2.71
N ALA A 53 -3.59 5.29 2.34
CA ALA A 53 -2.27 5.15 2.94
C ALA A 53 -1.37 6.35 2.62
N LEU A 54 -1.42 6.89 1.40
CA LEU A 54 -0.70 8.12 1.03
C LEU A 54 -1.01 9.31 1.94
N LYS A 55 -2.30 9.54 2.26
CA LYS A 55 -2.69 10.59 3.20
C LYS A 55 -2.15 10.35 4.61
N THR A 56 -2.04 9.08 5.04
CA THR A 56 -1.40 8.73 6.30
C THR A 56 0.10 9.03 6.26
N GLU A 57 0.78 8.62 5.19
CA GLU A 57 2.22 8.86 5.00
C GLU A 57 2.56 10.34 5.06
N GLN A 58 1.77 11.20 4.40
CA GLN A 58 1.95 12.65 4.44
C GLN A 58 1.87 13.22 5.86
N LEU A 59 0.95 12.74 6.69
CA LEU A 59 0.82 13.19 8.08
C LEU A 59 1.95 12.62 8.96
N LEU A 60 2.39 11.38 8.72
CA LEU A 60 3.56 10.80 9.40
C LEU A 60 4.83 11.59 9.11
N THR A 61 5.05 12.03 7.87
CA THR A 61 6.22 12.87 7.50
C THR A 61 6.18 14.26 8.12
N GLN A 62 5.00 14.75 8.50
CA GLN A 62 4.81 15.98 9.26
C GLN A 62 5.03 15.79 10.77
N GLY A 63 5.28 14.56 11.24
CA GLY A 63 5.59 14.23 12.63
C GLY A 63 4.39 13.94 13.52
N TYR A 64 3.19 13.78 12.95
CA TYR A 64 2.01 13.38 13.74
C TYR A 64 2.10 11.93 14.19
N SER A 65 1.67 11.67 15.42
CA SER A 65 1.52 10.33 15.97
C SER A 65 0.34 9.58 15.34
N LEU A 66 0.30 8.24 15.46
CA LEU A 66 -0.82 7.42 14.93
C LEU A 66 -2.17 7.84 15.52
N GLN A 67 -2.21 8.24 16.80
CA GLN A 67 -3.41 8.70 17.48
C GLN A 67 -3.91 10.04 16.93
N GLU A 68 -3.00 10.99 16.71
CA GLU A 68 -3.34 12.29 16.11
C GLU A 68 -3.83 12.12 14.68
N ILE A 69 -3.17 11.29 13.88
CA ILE A 69 -3.60 10.97 12.52
C ILE A 69 -5.00 10.33 12.52
N ALA A 70 -5.25 9.41 13.42
CA ALA A 70 -6.57 8.78 13.57
C ALA A 70 -7.64 9.83 13.86
N SER A 71 -7.34 10.79 14.75
CA SER A 71 -8.24 11.89 15.09
C SER A 71 -8.46 12.86 13.93
N ILE A 72 -7.38 13.31 13.27
CA ILE A 72 -7.43 14.23 12.11
C ILE A 72 -8.27 13.62 10.98
N ARG A 73 -8.09 12.32 10.73
CA ARG A 73 -8.75 11.61 9.63
C ARG A 73 -10.10 11.01 10.00
N SER A 74 -10.53 11.13 11.25
CA SER A 74 -11.76 10.48 11.78
C SER A 74 -11.77 8.97 11.52
N LEU A 75 -10.63 8.31 11.71
CA LEU A 75 -10.43 6.87 11.53
C LEU A 75 -10.06 6.20 12.86
N LYS A 76 -10.21 4.87 12.92
CA LYS A 76 -9.70 4.10 14.05
C LYS A 76 -8.17 3.98 13.99
N VAL A 77 -7.51 3.95 15.15
CA VAL A 77 -6.06 3.78 15.24
C VAL A 77 -5.60 2.51 14.48
N ASN A 78 -6.33 1.40 14.62
CA ASN A 78 -6.02 0.16 13.89
C ASN A 78 -6.01 0.34 12.36
N THR A 79 -6.87 1.23 11.83
CA THR A 79 -6.85 1.54 10.38
C THR A 79 -5.58 2.31 9.99
N ILE A 80 -5.10 3.19 10.87
CA ILE A 80 -3.83 3.90 10.65
C ILE A 80 -2.64 2.93 10.77
N GLU A 81 -2.71 1.97 11.70
CA GLU A 81 -1.73 0.88 11.82
C GLU A 81 -1.68 0.03 10.52
N ASP A 82 -2.83 -0.29 9.93
CA ASP A 82 -2.90 -1.01 8.65
C ASP A 82 -2.27 -0.20 7.50
N HIS A 83 -2.52 1.12 7.44
CA HIS A 83 -1.85 2.00 6.48
C HIS A 83 -0.34 2.03 6.71
N LEU A 84 0.14 2.06 7.96
CA LEU A 84 1.58 2.04 8.25
C LEU A 84 2.23 0.74 7.78
N ILE A 85 1.56 -0.40 7.94
CA ILE A 85 2.04 -1.69 7.42
C ILE A 85 2.13 -1.67 5.89
N GLU A 86 1.15 -1.09 5.21
CA GLU A 86 1.15 -0.91 3.76
C GLU A 86 2.33 -0.02 3.31
N ILE A 87 2.54 1.12 3.99
CA ILE A 87 3.64 2.05 3.72
C ILE A 87 5.00 1.35 3.94
N ALA A 88 5.17 0.66 5.05
CA ALA A 88 6.41 -0.06 5.37
C ALA A 88 6.73 -1.19 4.37
N SER A 89 5.70 -1.84 3.83
CA SER A 89 5.87 -2.87 2.79
C SER A 89 6.35 -2.31 1.46
N THR A 90 6.13 -1.04 1.23
CA THR A 90 6.40 -0.36 -0.04
C THR A 90 7.64 0.53 0.04
N ASN A 91 7.74 1.33 1.10
CA ASN A 91 8.81 2.30 1.31
C ASN A 91 9.87 1.75 2.28
N LYS A 92 10.91 1.13 1.72
CA LYS A 92 12.01 0.52 2.52
C LYS A 92 12.89 1.54 3.25
N THR A 93 12.81 2.81 2.90
CA THR A 93 13.64 3.87 3.51
C THR A 93 12.97 4.51 4.71
N MET A 94 11.70 4.17 5.00
CA MET A 94 11.00 4.71 6.14
C MET A 94 11.57 4.16 7.44
N SER A 95 11.95 5.07 8.35
CA SER A 95 12.36 4.68 9.71
C SER A 95 11.16 4.16 10.51
N LEU A 96 11.26 2.93 10.95
CA LEU A 96 10.23 2.29 11.79
C LEU A 96 10.58 2.32 13.28
N THR A 97 11.72 2.91 13.64
CA THR A 97 12.22 3.00 15.03
C THR A 97 11.20 3.54 16.03
N PRO A 98 10.32 4.51 15.67
CA PRO A 98 9.28 4.98 16.59
C PRO A 98 8.19 3.94 16.91
N PHE A 99 8.06 2.88 16.10
CA PHE A 99 6.96 1.91 16.21
C PHE A 99 7.43 0.54 16.70
N ILE A 100 8.66 0.16 16.34
CA ILE A 100 9.28 -1.12 16.72
C ILE A 100 10.81 -0.97 16.67
N SER A 101 11.51 -1.58 17.63
CA SER A 101 12.98 -1.60 17.63
C SER A 101 13.54 -2.57 16.58
N GLU A 102 14.75 -2.32 16.10
CA GLU A 102 15.45 -3.24 15.18
C GLU A 102 15.67 -4.62 15.81
N GLU A 103 15.94 -4.65 17.12
CA GLU A 103 16.09 -5.90 17.87
C GLU A 103 14.81 -6.72 17.86
N ASP A 104 13.65 -6.08 18.06
CA ASP A 104 12.35 -6.77 18.05
C ASP A 104 11.97 -7.25 16.65
N ILE A 105 12.29 -6.47 15.61
CA ILE A 105 12.14 -6.91 14.22
C ILE A 105 12.94 -8.20 14.01
N HIS A 106 14.20 -8.21 14.41
CA HIS A 106 15.06 -9.39 14.27
C HIS A 106 14.51 -10.60 15.04
N ARG A 107 14.05 -10.41 16.28
CA ARG A 107 13.45 -11.47 17.11
C ARG A 107 12.19 -12.06 16.46
N VAL A 108 11.31 -11.21 15.92
CA VAL A 108 10.10 -11.66 15.20
C VAL A 108 10.46 -12.49 13.98
N LEU A 109 11.41 -12.03 13.17
CA LEU A 109 11.83 -12.72 11.95
C LEU A 109 12.53 -14.05 12.26
N MET A 110 13.36 -14.11 13.30
CA MET A 110 13.98 -15.37 13.77
C MET A 110 12.92 -16.40 14.19
N ILE A 111 11.90 -16.00 14.94
CA ILE A 111 10.83 -16.91 15.38
C ILE A 111 9.99 -17.36 14.19
N SER A 112 9.66 -16.45 13.27
CA SER A 112 8.94 -16.76 12.03
C SER A 112 9.67 -17.83 11.22
N THR A 113 10.96 -17.64 11.01
CA THR A 113 11.82 -18.56 10.25
C THR A 113 11.99 -19.90 10.96
N LYS A 114 12.31 -19.89 12.27
CA LYS A 114 12.49 -21.09 13.08
C LYS A 114 11.26 -21.98 13.09
N ASN A 115 10.07 -21.38 13.24
CA ASN A 115 8.81 -22.10 13.30
C ASN A 115 8.16 -22.31 11.92
N LYS A 116 8.78 -21.79 10.85
CA LYS A 116 8.25 -21.81 9.48
C LYS A 116 6.80 -21.35 9.41
N THR A 117 6.47 -20.29 10.15
CA THR A 117 5.08 -19.82 10.30
C THR A 117 5.00 -18.29 10.39
N LYS A 118 3.98 -17.73 9.74
CA LYS A 118 3.60 -16.31 9.87
C LYS A 118 2.31 -16.13 10.71
N LYS A 119 1.90 -17.15 11.47
CA LYS A 119 0.74 -17.06 12.35
C LYS A 119 1.05 -16.18 13.54
N LEU A 120 0.41 -15.02 13.59
CA LEU A 120 0.65 -13.98 14.60
C LEU A 120 0.57 -14.49 16.03
N LYS A 121 -0.41 -15.40 16.31
CA LYS A 121 -0.59 -15.97 17.64
C LYS A 121 0.65 -16.73 18.11
N ILE A 122 1.23 -17.57 17.25
CA ILE A 122 2.41 -18.39 17.61
C ILE A 122 3.62 -17.49 17.90
N ILE A 123 3.79 -16.43 17.11
CA ILE A 123 4.89 -15.47 17.32
C ILE A 123 4.64 -14.69 18.60
N ARG A 124 3.42 -14.25 18.86
CA ARG A 124 3.08 -13.51 20.06
C ARG A 124 3.20 -14.36 21.33
N ASP A 125 2.86 -15.64 21.28
CA ASP A 125 3.04 -16.55 22.42
C ASP A 125 4.53 -16.66 22.82
N SER A 126 5.44 -16.45 21.87
CA SER A 126 6.89 -16.42 22.12
C SER A 126 7.43 -15.01 22.48
N LEU A 127 6.71 -13.95 22.15
CA LEU A 127 7.05 -12.55 22.39
C LEU A 127 5.82 -11.80 22.93
N PRO A 128 5.40 -12.09 24.16
CA PRO A 128 4.15 -11.55 24.72
C PRO A 128 4.18 -10.04 24.94
N GLU A 129 5.37 -9.44 25.01
CA GLU A 129 5.57 -7.99 25.14
C GLU A 129 5.23 -7.21 23.86
N LEU A 130 5.29 -7.87 22.68
CA LEU A 130 4.98 -7.21 21.41
C LEU A 130 3.49 -7.24 21.11
N SER A 131 2.96 -6.13 20.60
CA SER A 131 1.60 -6.07 20.09
C SER A 131 1.45 -6.81 18.76
N TYR A 132 0.22 -7.18 18.39
CA TYR A 132 -0.05 -7.76 17.07
C TYR A 132 0.34 -6.80 15.93
N PHE A 133 0.17 -5.50 16.13
CA PHE A 133 0.60 -4.48 15.18
C PHE A 133 2.11 -4.54 14.93
N GLN A 134 2.92 -4.56 16.01
CA GLN A 134 4.38 -4.63 15.90
C GLN A 134 4.84 -5.91 15.20
N ILE A 135 4.24 -7.05 15.51
CA ILE A 135 4.55 -8.32 14.85
C ILE A 135 4.20 -8.25 13.35
N ARG A 136 3.04 -7.69 12.98
CA ARG A 136 2.62 -7.51 11.59
C ARG A 136 3.56 -6.57 10.83
N LEU A 137 3.99 -5.49 11.49
CA LEU A 137 4.92 -4.52 10.93
C LEU A 137 6.27 -5.17 10.62
N ALA A 138 6.83 -5.94 11.57
CA ALA A 138 8.08 -6.68 11.36
C ALA A 138 7.98 -7.71 10.21
N LEU A 139 6.88 -8.46 10.13
CA LEU A 139 6.65 -9.44 9.06
C LEU A 139 6.43 -8.80 7.68
N ALA A 140 5.97 -7.55 7.62
CA ALA A 140 5.80 -6.82 6.38
C ALA A 140 7.15 -6.51 5.71
N LEU A 141 8.19 -6.26 6.52
CA LEU A 141 9.55 -6.01 6.03
C LEU A 141 10.20 -7.25 5.39
N GLU A 142 9.86 -8.46 5.86
CA GLU A 142 10.37 -9.71 5.28
C GLU A 142 9.87 -9.94 3.84
N ARG A 143 8.68 -9.45 3.50
CA ARG A 143 8.10 -9.61 2.14
C ARG A 143 8.79 -8.75 1.08
N SER A 144 9.62 -7.85 1.51
CA SER A 144 10.25 -6.82 0.66
C SER A 144 11.71 -7.15 0.30
N VAL A 145 12.20 -8.36 0.65
CA VAL A 145 13.56 -8.85 0.32
C VAL A 145 13.52 -9.80 -0.86
#